data_1414f8fb2e7269cfbc4c2268045a194b
#
_entry.id   1414f8fb2e7269cfbc4c2268045a194b
#
_cell.length_a   1.000
_cell.length_b   1.000
_cell.length_c   1.000
_cell.angle_alpha   90.00
_cell.angle_beta   90.00
_cell.angle_gamma   90.00
#
_symmetry.space_group_name_H-M   'P 1'
#
loop_
_entity.id
_entity.type
_entity.pdbx_description
1 polymer ?
#
loop_
_entity_poly.entity_id
_entity_poly.type
_entity_poly.pdbx_seq_one_letter_code
_entity_poly.pdbx_strand_id
1 'polypeptide(L)'
;HRAGIEVVLEMPFEAGISAQKAMECLKFYLLEYHVDGFVVNPYNVPWDELNADPLLKEVKIMKKEEGFQTIMRRFLKGDENMIRDVMWALKHNSSADGVCNSITAQTGFTLWDLVSYDGKHNEENGERNQDGPDYNYSWNCGAEGPSRKKNIIRLRKNQVKNAYMLLLTAQGTPCLLAGDEFYNSQKGNNNAYCQDNPVGWVNWSQWKEDDPLYLYVQQLIRFRKEHACLHQKEELRGIDRTSCGMPDVSYHGENAWQAKAEVASRQLGVMYAAVKGEDELCFLAYNMHWEVHKFALPSAGKGREWLLAADTEQGMLTEAGRMEDQKEIELGARSIAILINRKISGMTAGKIVGKAVRKTVENKVKGEMKDESDPAFSDHYKA
;
A
#
# COMPACT_ATOMS: atom_id res chain seq x y z
N HIS A 1 3.49 10.73 24.02
CA HIS A 1 3.58 9.59 24.96
C HIS A 1 2.31 9.39 25.81
N ARG A 2 1.64 10.48 26.32
CA ARG A 2 0.42 10.32 27.15
C ARG A 2 -0.72 9.57 26.43
N ALA A 3 -0.76 9.62 25.11
CA ALA A 3 -1.74 8.90 24.29
C ALA A 3 -1.26 7.49 23.87
N GLY A 4 -0.13 7.00 24.40
CA GLY A 4 0.46 5.73 24.00
C GLY A 4 1.10 5.73 22.59
N ILE A 5 1.52 6.92 22.12
CA ILE A 5 2.16 7.11 20.81
C ILE A 5 3.66 7.26 21.00
N GLU A 6 4.45 6.48 20.28
CA GLU A 6 5.90 6.61 20.19
C GLU A 6 6.27 7.78 19.26
N VAL A 7 7.36 8.48 19.61
CA VAL A 7 7.94 9.52 18.77
C VAL A 7 9.21 8.97 18.13
N VAL A 8 9.16 8.81 16.82
CA VAL A 8 10.29 8.28 16.04
C VAL A 8 10.75 9.38 15.07
N LEU A 9 12.04 9.70 15.10
CA LEU A 9 12.62 10.74 14.23
C LEU A 9 13.24 10.13 12.97
N GLU A 10 12.93 10.70 11.83
CA GLU A 10 13.69 10.45 10.60
C GLU A 10 14.97 11.28 10.62
N MET A 11 16.13 10.61 10.57
CA MET A 11 17.44 11.25 10.62
C MET A 11 18.06 11.30 9.22
N PRO A 12 18.17 12.49 8.61
CA PRO A 12 18.68 12.66 7.25
C PRO A 12 20.22 12.66 7.22
N PHE A 13 20.84 11.61 7.68
CA PHE A 13 22.29 11.47 7.63
C PHE A 13 22.77 11.38 6.18
N GLU A 14 23.71 12.22 5.82
CA GLU A 14 24.38 12.20 4.52
C GLU A 14 25.49 11.14 4.45
N ALA A 15 25.81 10.70 3.25
CA ALA A 15 26.93 9.79 3.03
C ALA A 15 28.24 10.40 3.55
N GLY A 16 29.02 9.60 4.30
CA GLY A 16 30.31 10.03 4.86
C GLY A 16 30.23 10.74 6.21
N ILE A 17 29.09 10.78 6.88
CA ILE A 17 29.01 11.18 8.28
C ILE A 17 29.93 10.26 9.12
N SER A 18 30.70 10.84 10.06
CA SER A 18 31.51 10.01 10.97
C SER A 18 30.61 9.23 11.93
N ALA A 19 31.02 8.00 12.28
CA ALA A 19 30.32 7.15 13.23
C ALA A 19 30.08 7.87 14.56
N GLN A 20 31.11 8.52 15.10
CA GLN A 20 31.01 9.29 16.32
C GLN A 20 29.93 10.35 16.26
N LYS A 21 29.87 11.14 15.17
CA LYS A 21 28.92 12.24 15.01
C LYS A 21 27.49 11.75 14.85
N ALA A 22 27.30 10.65 14.13
CA ALA A 22 25.99 10.00 14.00
C ALA A 22 25.48 9.52 15.37
N MET A 23 26.34 8.82 16.12
CA MET A 23 25.99 8.28 17.43
C MET A 23 25.72 9.39 18.47
N GLU A 24 26.54 10.45 18.50
CA GLU A 24 26.32 11.61 19.36
C GLU A 24 24.97 12.27 19.08
N CYS A 25 24.64 12.42 17.80
CA CYS A 25 23.37 12.99 17.37
C CYS A 25 22.17 12.14 17.83
N LEU A 26 22.21 10.83 17.59
CA LEU A 26 21.15 9.92 18.03
C LEU A 26 20.99 9.92 19.56
N LYS A 27 22.10 9.86 20.32
CA LYS A 27 22.07 9.93 21.77
C LYS A 27 21.53 11.26 22.29
N PHE A 28 21.85 12.36 21.64
CA PHE A 28 21.33 13.68 22.01
C PHE A 28 19.80 13.70 21.95
N TYR A 29 19.19 13.29 20.84
CA TYR A 29 17.74 13.26 20.72
C TYR A 29 17.09 12.24 21.67
N LEU A 30 17.73 11.10 21.88
CA LEU A 30 17.23 10.08 22.81
C LEU A 30 17.22 10.60 24.26
N LEU A 31 18.31 11.23 24.72
CA LEU A 31 18.50 11.62 26.12
C LEU A 31 17.83 12.96 26.45
N GLU A 32 17.91 13.94 25.55
CA GLU A 32 17.38 15.29 25.80
C GLU A 32 15.89 15.42 25.40
N TYR A 33 15.46 14.74 24.35
CA TYR A 33 14.09 14.83 23.83
C TYR A 33 13.22 13.62 24.13
N HIS A 34 13.83 12.54 24.64
CA HIS A 34 13.13 11.30 25.00
C HIS A 34 12.35 10.68 23.83
N VAL A 35 12.93 10.70 22.63
CA VAL A 35 12.34 10.01 21.49
C VAL A 35 12.47 8.49 21.65
N ASP A 36 11.56 7.73 21.05
CA ASP A 36 11.50 6.27 21.23
C ASP A 36 12.31 5.53 20.16
N GLY A 37 12.69 6.21 19.08
CA GLY A 37 13.43 5.56 18.01
C GLY A 37 13.76 6.49 16.85
N PHE A 38 14.33 5.87 15.80
CA PHE A 38 14.79 6.57 14.62
C PHE A 38 14.44 5.80 13.35
N VAL A 39 14.24 6.55 12.24
CA VAL A 39 14.27 6.02 10.88
C VAL A 39 15.50 6.59 10.20
N VAL A 40 16.32 5.72 9.60
CA VAL A 40 17.59 6.11 9.00
C VAL A 40 17.75 5.50 7.61
N ASN A 41 18.49 6.19 6.74
CA ASN A 41 18.95 5.57 5.50
C ASN A 41 20.03 4.52 5.87
N PRO A 42 19.80 3.22 5.55
CA PRO A 42 20.67 2.14 5.98
C PRO A 42 22.10 2.21 5.42
N TYR A 43 22.32 2.94 4.36
CA TYR A 43 23.63 3.09 3.72
C TYR A 43 24.48 4.20 4.35
N ASN A 44 23.89 5.07 5.18
CA ASN A 44 24.54 6.26 5.72
C ASN A 44 24.80 6.17 7.23
N VAL A 45 24.64 5.00 7.83
CA VAL A 45 24.82 4.81 9.28
C VAL A 45 25.85 3.74 9.60
N PRO A 46 26.62 3.90 10.69
CA PRO A 46 27.62 2.92 11.14
C PRO A 46 26.97 1.81 11.96
N TRP A 47 26.39 0.80 11.31
CA TRP A 47 25.63 -0.27 11.99
C TRP A 47 26.42 -1.04 13.03
N ASP A 48 27.71 -1.33 12.77
CA ASP A 48 28.56 -2.10 13.71
C ASP A 48 28.74 -1.32 14.99
N GLU A 49 29.01 -0.04 14.92
CA GLU A 49 29.17 0.85 16.05
C GLU A 49 27.85 1.08 16.80
N LEU A 50 26.74 1.23 16.07
CA LEU A 50 25.41 1.36 16.67
C LEU A 50 25.04 0.11 17.47
N ASN A 51 25.25 -1.07 16.91
CA ASN A 51 24.97 -2.35 17.56
C ASN A 51 25.92 -2.64 18.75
N ALA A 52 27.13 -2.09 18.75
CA ALA A 52 28.07 -2.22 19.84
C ALA A 52 27.82 -1.23 20.99
N ASP A 53 27.08 -0.16 20.76
CA ASP A 53 26.81 0.87 21.77
C ASP A 53 25.77 0.38 22.80
N PRO A 54 26.07 0.41 24.10
CA PRO A 54 25.15 -0.12 25.12
C PRO A 54 23.79 0.54 25.19
N LEU A 55 23.69 1.83 24.79
CA LEU A 55 22.44 2.58 24.80
C LEU A 55 21.67 2.40 23.50
N LEU A 56 22.35 2.56 22.35
CA LEU A 56 21.68 2.59 21.04
C LEU A 56 21.23 1.21 20.57
N LYS A 57 21.88 0.13 20.98
CA LYS A 57 21.48 -1.24 20.64
C LYS A 57 20.08 -1.64 21.13
N GLU A 58 19.57 -0.97 22.18
CA GLU A 58 18.23 -1.22 22.73
C GLU A 58 17.16 -0.26 22.15
N VAL A 59 17.60 0.69 21.30
CA VAL A 59 16.71 1.70 20.68
C VAL A 59 16.18 1.18 19.35
N LYS A 60 14.90 1.41 19.08
CA LYS A 60 14.28 1.10 17.79
C LYS A 60 14.92 1.93 16.67
N ILE A 61 15.67 1.29 15.77
CA ILE A 61 16.30 1.95 14.61
C ILE A 61 15.82 1.27 13.34
N MET A 62 14.78 1.85 12.71
CA MET A 62 14.18 1.34 11.49
C MET A 62 14.95 1.79 10.25
N LYS A 63 15.01 0.93 9.25
CA LYS A 63 15.58 1.25 7.94
C LYS A 63 14.53 1.93 7.06
N LYS A 64 14.90 3.04 6.41
CA LYS A 64 14.08 3.64 5.37
C LYS A 64 14.26 2.86 4.07
N GLU A 65 13.15 2.37 3.49
CA GLU A 65 13.19 1.61 2.24
C GLU A 65 12.63 2.46 1.09
N GLU A 66 13.54 3.12 0.36
CA GLU A 66 13.16 3.99 -0.77
C GLU A 66 12.69 3.21 -1.99
N GLY A 67 13.16 1.97 -2.17
CA GLY A 67 12.78 1.10 -3.28
C GLY A 67 11.30 0.73 -3.25
N PHE A 68 10.72 0.54 -2.05
CA PHE A 68 9.30 0.23 -1.88
C PHE A 68 8.40 1.30 -2.50
N GLN A 69 8.68 2.58 -2.27
CA GLN A 69 7.88 3.69 -2.79
C GLN A 69 7.82 3.67 -4.33
N THR A 70 8.98 3.56 -4.97
CA THR A 70 9.08 3.54 -6.44
C THR A 70 8.37 2.31 -7.02
N ILE A 71 8.58 1.13 -6.45
CA ILE A 71 7.98 -0.12 -6.91
C ILE A 71 6.46 -0.04 -6.81
N MET A 72 5.92 0.38 -5.67
CA MET A 72 4.47 0.41 -5.45
C MET A 72 3.77 1.49 -6.27
N ARG A 73 4.37 2.66 -6.46
CA ARG A 73 3.84 3.72 -7.34
C ARG A 73 3.76 3.25 -8.80
N ARG A 74 4.81 2.63 -9.32
CA ARG A 74 4.86 2.08 -10.67
C ARG A 74 3.84 0.96 -10.87
N PHE A 75 3.72 0.07 -9.91
CA PHE A 75 2.72 -1.00 -9.95
C PHE A 75 1.29 -0.45 -9.88
N LEU A 76 1.02 0.49 -8.97
CA LEU A 76 -0.27 1.18 -8.85
C LEU A 76 -0.70 1.87 -10.16
N LYS A 77 0.25 2.50 -10.84
CA LYS A 77 0.07 3.10 -12.15
C LYS A 77 -0.19 2.04 -13.24
N GLY A 78 0.32 0.83 -13.07
CA GLY A 78 0.21 -0.30 -14.00
C GLY A 78 1.34 -0.32 -15.03
N ASP A 79 2.53 0.10 -14.63
CA ASP A 79 3.74 -0.05 -15.45
C ASP A 79 4.05 -1.52 -15.73
N GLU A 80 4.76 -1.76 -16.81
CA GLU A 80 5.23 -3.08 -17.21
C GLU A 80 6.38 -3.57 -16.33
N ASN A 81 6.57 -4.90 -16.34
CA ASN A 81 7.70 -5.58 -15.70
C ASN A 81 7.86 -5.33 -14.19
N MET A 82 6.74 -5.11 -13.46
CA MET A 82 6.78 -4.81 -12.03
C MET A 82 6.58 -6.02 -11.10
N ILE A 83 6.09 -7.15 -11.62
CA ILE A 83 5.64 -8.27 -10.76
C ILE A 83 6.75 -8.80 -9.86
N ARG A 84 7.98 -8.97 -10.35
CA ARG A 84 9.10 -9.49 -9.55
C ARG A 84 9.49 -8.53 -8.42
N ASP A 85 9.53 -7.24 -8.75
CA ASP A 85 9.87 -6.20 -7.77
C ASP A 85 8.78 -6.09 -6.69
N VAL A 86 7.50 -6.19 -7.09
CA VAL A 86 6.36 -6.21 -6.16
C VAL A 86 6.40 -7.45 -5.26
N MET A 87 6.68 -8.64 -5.81
CA MET A 87 6.85 -9.86 -5.01
C MET A 87 7.95 -9.71 -3.96
N TRP A 88 9.05 -9.06 -4.31
CA TRP A 88 10.13 -8.75 -3.36
C TRP A 88 9.65 -7.74 -2.31
N ALA A 89 9.10 -6.61 -2.72
CA ALA A 89 8.71 -5.52 -1.83
C ALA A 89 7.62 -5.92 -0.81
N LEU A 90 6.65 -6.76 -1.23
CA LEU A 90 5.57 -7.21 -0.35
C LEU A 90 6.04 -8.11 0.80
N LYS A 91 7.12 -8.85 0.63
CA LYS A 91 7.65 -9.77 1.66
C LYS A 91 8.83 -9.19 2.45
N HIS A 92 9.43 -8.11 1.96
CA HIS A 92 10.70 -7.59 2.49
C HIS A 92 10.54 -6.99 3.89
N ASN A 93 11.32 -7.50 4.83
CA ASN A 93 11.45 -6.98 6.20
C ASN A 93 12.79 -7.42 6.78
N SER A 94 13.90 -6.86 6.30
CA SER A 94 15.27 -7.33 6.50
C SER A 94 15.90 -6.95 7.85
N SER A 95 15.15 -6.39 8.77
CA SER A 95 15.70 -5.86 10.03
C SER A 95 14.85 -6.29 11.23
N ALA A 96 15.51 -6.56 12.36
CA ALA A 96 14.83 -6.86 13.62
C ALA A 96 13.93 -5.71 14.09
N ASP A 97 14.32 -4.47 13.81
CA ASP A 97 13.54 -3.26 14.12
C ASP A 97 12.55 -2.90 13.03
N GLY A 98 12.55 -3.64 11.92
CA GLY A 98 11.66 -3.44 10.79
C GLY A 98 12.21 -2.49 9.73
N VAL A 99 11.46 -2.44 8.64
CA VAL A 99 11.69 -1.56 7.50
C VAL A 99 10.51 -0.61 7.41
N CYS A 100 10.77 0.70 7.31
CA CYS A 100 9.72 1.70 7.15
C CYS A 100 9.35 1.83 5.68
N ASN A 101 8.15 1.39 5.33
CA ASN A 101 7.59 1.43 3.99
C ASN A 101 6.64 2.62 3.83
N SER A 102 6.75 3.36 2.74
CA SER A 102 5.83 4.46 2.43
C SER A 102 5.51 4.50 0.93
N ILE A 103 4.33 4.98 0.56
CA ILE A 103 3.98 5.33 -0.83
C ILE A 103 4.16 6.83 -1.04
N THR A 104 3.94 7.61 -0.01
CA THR A 104 4.07 9.06 0.02
C THR A 104 4.91 9.49 1.22
N ALA A 105 5.61 10.61 1.11
CA ALA A 105 6.44 11.18 2.16
C ALA A 105 6.38 12.71 2.09
N GLN A 106 7.01 13.38 3.05
CA GLN A 106 7.08 14.85 3.10
C GLN A 106 7.72 15.49 1.86
N THR A 107 8.52 14.73 1.11
CA THR A 107 9.05 15.13 -0.21
C THR A 107 8.35 14.31 -1.29
N GLY A 108 7.89 14.96 -2.34
CA GLY A 108 7.11 14.34 -3.40
C GLY A 108 5.62 14.70 -3.31
N PHE A 109 4.79 14.06 -4.13
CA PHE A 109 3.35 14.26 -4.12
C PHE A 109 2.68 13.67 -2.89
N THR A 110 1.61 14.32 -2.39
CA THR A 110 0.62 13.69 -1.52
C THR A 110 -0.07 12.54 -2.28
N LEU A 111 -0.77 11.67 -1.57
CA LEU A 111 -1.43 10.52 -2.21
C LEU A 111 -2.53 10.96 -3.18
N TRP A 112 -3.25 12.05 -2.89
CA TRP A 112 -4.22 12.62 -3.80
C TRP A 112 -3.58 13.23 -5.04
N ASP A 113 -2.46 13.92 -4.87
CA ASP A 113 -1.73 14.51 -5.99
C ASP A 113 -1.05 13.43 -6.86
N LEU A 114 -0.58 12.35 -6.27
CA LEU A 114 -0.01 11.19 -6.98
C LEU A 114 -0.97 10.58 -8.01
N VAL A 115 -2.27 10.65 -7.75
CA VAL A 115 -3.32 10.14 -8.66
C VAL A 115 -4.03 11.26 -9.43
N SER A 116 -3.53 12.49 -9.33
CA SER A 116 -4.16 13.68 -9.93
C SER A 116 -3.25 14.48 -10.86
N TYR A 117 -1.94 14.27 -10.78
CA TYR A 117 -0.96 15.02 -11.57
C TYR A 117 0.06 14.09 -12.19
N ASP A 118 0.38 14.31 -13.46
CA ASP A 118 1.51 13.65 -14.13
C ASP A 118 2.80 14.45 -13.95
N GLY A 119 2.72 15.78 -14.03
CA GLY A 119 3.83 16.71 -13.84
C GLY A 119 3.81 17.41 -12.48
N LYS A 120 4.99 17.87 -12.04
CA LYS A 120 5.10 18.73 -10.85
C LYS A 120 4.70 20.16 -11.19
N HIS A 121 4.11 20.85 -10.22
CA HIS A 121 3.66 22.24 -10.28
C HIS A 121 4.30 23.04 -9.13
N ASN A 122 5.61 23.29 -9.22
CA ASN A 122 6.41 23.98 -8.21
C ASN A 122 6.69 25.46 -8.58
N GLU A 123 5.95 26.03 -9.54
CA GLU A 123 6.19 27.38 -10.05
C GLU A 123 6.20 28.44 -8.95
N GLU A 124 5.31 28.27 -7.95
CA GLU A 124 5.19 29.21 -6.82
C GLU A 124 6.37 29.13 -5.82
N ASN A 125 7.26 28.14 -5.96
CA ASN A 125 8.47 28.03 -5.15
C ASN A 125 9.57 29.04 -5.60
N GLY A 126 9.43 29.66 -6.77
CA GLY A 126 10.38 30.63 -7.30
C GLY A 126 11.61 30.01 -7.98
N GLU A 127 11.71 28.69 -8.04
CA GLU A 127 12.81 27.91 -8.63
C GLU A 127 12.55 27.53 -10.11
N ARG A 128 11.62 28.21 -10.78
CA ARG A 128 11.23 27.95 -12.19
C ARG A 128 10.80 26.50 -12.43
N ASN A 129 10.15 25.87 -11.45
CA ASN A 129 9.74 24.46 -11.49
C ASN A 129 10.91 23.47 -11.67
N GLN A 130 12.13 23.83 -11.28
CA GLN A 130 13.33 22.98 -11.39
C GLN A 130 13.61 22.20 -10.09
N ASP A 131 13.06 22.62 -8.98
CA ASP A 131 13.17 21.98 -7.66
C ASP A 131 12.26 20.76 -7.54
N GLY A 132 12.55 19.93 -6.55
CA GLY A 132 11.83 18.68 -6.31
C GLY A 132 12.08 17.60 -7.37
N PRO A 133 11.63 16.36 -7.13
CA PRO A 133 11.88 15.24 -8.04
C PRO A 133 11.12 15.39 -9.36
N ASP A 134 11.79 15.12 -10.49
CA ASP A 134 11.15 15.12 -11.82
C ASP A 134 10.30 13.88 -12.05
N TYR A 135 10.72 12.74 -11.48
CA TYR A 135 10.03 11.46 -11.63
C TYR A 135 9.24 11.11 -10.37
N ASN A 136 7.92 11.35 -10.41
CA ASN A 136 7.02 11.02 -9.29
C ASN A 136 6.38 9.64 -9.42
N TYR A 137 6.47 9.00 -10.60
CA TYR A 137 5.76 7.77 -10.94
C TYR A 137 4.25 7.89 -10.69
N SER A 138 3.72 9.09 -10.89
CA SER A 138 2.32 9.46 -10.72
C SER A 138 1.49 9.15 -11.97
N TRP A 139 0.19 9.25 -11.84
CA TRP A 139 -0.75 9.15 -12.93
C TRP A 139 -1.99 10.01 -12.66
N ASN A 140 -2.29 10.95 -13.54
CA ASN A 140 -3.40 11.89 -13.39
C ASN A 140 -4.80 11.26 -13.57
N CYS A 141 -4.88 9.96 -13.87
CA CYS A 141 -6.13 9.21 -14.12
C CYS A 141 -6.98 9.78 -15.25
N GLY A 142 -6.35 10.44 -16.24
CA GLY A 142 -7.00 10.99 -17.44
C GLY A 142 -7.40 12.47 -17.36
N ALA A 143 -6.95 13.21 -16.33
CA ALA A 143 -7.05 14.66 -16.29
C ALA A 143 -6.02 15.26 -15.34
N GLU A 144 -5.24 16.23 -15.80
CA GLU A 144 -4.28 16.92 -14.96
C GLU A 144 -4.99 17.83 -13.94
N GLY A 145 -4.61 17.70 -12.66
CA GLY A 145 -5.15 18.50 -11.58
C GLY A 145 -6.62 18.24 -11.25
N PRO A 146 -7.34 19.24 -10.71
CA PRO A 146 -8.73 19.09 -10.29
C PRO A 146 -9.65 18.70 -11.44
N SER A 147 -10.59 17.78 -11.21
CA SER A 147 -11.57 17.32 -12.20
C SER A 147 -12.98 17.29 -11.61
N ARG A 148 -13.99 17.56 -12.44
CA ARG A 148 -15.41 17.41 -12.11
C ARG A 148 -16.05 16.16 -12.76
N LYS A 149 -15.28 15.42 -13.57
CA LYS A 149 -15.74 14.20 -14.24
C LYS A 149 -15.84 13.07 -13.22
N LYS A 150 -17.05 12.54 -13.01
CA LYS A 150 -17.35 11.51 -12.00
C LYS A 150 -16.54 10.24 -12.15
N ASN A 151 -16.29 9.79 -13.39
CA ASN A 151 -15.46 8.61 -13.68
C ASN A 151 -14.00 8.81 -13.24
N ILE A 152 -13.40 9.98 -13.50
CA ILE A 152 -12.04 10.32 -13.10
C ILE A 152 -11.93 10.36 -11.56
N ILE A 153 -12.86 11.07 -10.90
CA ILE A 153 -12.89 11.16 -9.44
C ILE A 153 -13.03 9.76 -8.81
N ARG A 154 -13.91 8.91 -9.36
CA ARG A 154 -14.06 7.52 -8.88
C ARG A 154 -12.77 6.73 -9.05
N LEU A 155 -12.12 6.81 -10.23
CA LEU A 155 -10.86 6.13 -10.49
C LEU A 155 -9.76 6.59 -9.52
N ARG A 156 -9.60 7.89 -9.30
CA ARG A 156 -8.65 8.45 -8.33
C ARG A 156 -8.90 7.91 -6.92
N LYS A 157 -10.16 7.93 -6.47
CA LYS A 157 -10.54 7.39 -5.15
C LYS A 157 -10.23 5.89 -5.03
N ASN A 158 -10.45 5.12 -6.09
CA ASN A 158 -10.10 3.70 -6.11
C ASN A 158 -8.56 3.51 -6.05
N GLN A 159 -7.79 4.31 -6.79
CA GLN A 159 -6.33 4.25 -6.74
C GLN A 159 -5.77 4.64 -5.37
N VAL A 160 -6.37 5.62 -4.68
CA VAL A 160 -6.02 5.94 -3.28
C VAL A 160 -6.28 4.74 -2.35
N LYS A 161 -7.43 4.09 -2.47
CA LYS A 161 -7.72 2.86 -1.70
C LYS A 161 -6.75 1.73 -2.02
N ASN A 162 -6.41 1.54 -3.30
CA ASN A 162 -5.42 0.55 -3.73
C ASN A 162 -4.04 0.83 -3.12
N ALA A 163 -3.62 2.09 -3.07
CA ALA A 163 -2.37 2.48 -2.44
C ALA A 163 -2.33 2.11 -0.95
N TYR A 164 -3.41 2.36 -0.22
CA TYR A 164 -3.51 1.93 1.17
C TYR A 164 -3.51 0.41 1.33
N MET A 165 -4.22 -0.32 0.46
CA MET A 165 -4.15 -1.79 0.48
C MET A 165 -2.73 -2.29 0.23
N LEU A 166 -2.03 -1.79 -0.80
CA LEU A 166 -0.65 -2.17 -1.10
C LEU A 166 0.28 -1.91 0.09
N LEU A 167 0.15 -0.75 0.74
CA LEU A 167 1.00 -0.38 1.88
C LEU A 167 0.70 -1.22 3.12
N LEU A 168 -0.58 -1.34 3.48
CA LEU A 168 -1.00 -1.95 4.75
C LEU A 168 -1.05 -3.48 4.71
N THR A 169 -0.94 -4.10 3.54
CA THR A 169 -0.83 -5.56 3.40
C THR A 169 0.58 -6.06 3.08
N ALA A 170 1.54 -5.16 2.85
CA ALA A 170 2.95 -5.51 2.75
C ALA A 170 3.56 -5.78 4.14
N GLN A 171 4.63 -6.56 4.20
CA GLN A 171 5.43 -6.71 5.42
C GLN A 171 6.16 -5.40 5.77
N GLY A 172 6.81 -5.35 6.92
CA GLY A 172 7.46 -4.14 7.42
C GLY A 172 6.50 -3.17 8.12
N THR A 173 6.96 -1.97 8.40
CA THR A 173 6.21 -0.93 9.13
C THR A 173 5.64 0.09 8.13
N PRO A 174 4.31 0.20 7.98
CA PRO A 174 3.70 1.16 7.08
C PRO A 174 3.82 2.58 7.65
N CYS A 175 4.29 3.50 6.82
CA CYS A 175 4.38 4.94 7.12
C CYS A 175 3.41 5.72 6.23
N LEU A 176 2.53 6.49 6.86
CA LEU A 176 1.51 7.31 6.20
C LEU A 176 1.92 8.77 6.26
N LEU A 177 1.74 9.50 5.16
CA LEU A 177 1.86 10.95 5.18
C LEU A 177 0.58 11.55 5.78
N ALA A 178 0.73 12.42 6.78
CA ALA A 178 -0.39 13.07 7.43
C ALA A 178 -1.24 13.86 6.42
N GLY A 179 -2.55 13.64 6.44
CA GLY A 179 -3.50 14.26 5.53
C GLY A 179 -3.90 13.40 4.33
N ASP A 180 -3.12 12.40 3.98
CA ASP A 180 -3.47 11.49 2.86
C ASP A 180 -4.80 10.75 3.13
N GLU A 181 -5.11 10.47 4.39
CA GLU A 181 -6.33 9.78 4.84
C GLU A 181 -7.62 10.60 4.66
N PHE A 182 -7.51 11.86 4.26
CA PHE A 182 -8.66 12.72 3.88
C PHE A 182 -8.40 13.56 2.63
N TYR A 183 -7.62 13.01 1.69
CA TYR A 183 -7.36 13.59 0.37
C TYR A 183 -6.65 14.95 0.40
N ASN A 184 -5.74 15.20 1.35
CA ASN A 184 -4.94 16.42 1.36
C ASN A 184 -4.16 16.56 0.05
N SER A 185 -4.12 17.79 -0.50
CA SER A 185 -3.47 18.11 -1.77
C SER A 185 -2.57 19.32 -1.61
N GLN A 186 -1.38 19.23 -2.14
CA GLN A 186 -0.45 20.35 -2.33
C GLN A 186 -0.55 20.97 -3.74
N LYS A 187 -1.70 20.69 -4.42
CA LYS A 187 -2.03 21.22 -5.75
C LYS A 187 -0.97 20.89 -6.81
N GLY A 188 -0.32 19.72 -6.69
CA GLY A 188 0.72 19.29 -7.61
C GLY A 188 2.11 19.85 -7.28
N ASN A 189 2.27 20.60 -6.19
CA ASN A 189 3.59 20.97 -5.68
C ASN A 189 4.18 19.75 -4.94
N ASN A 190 5.31 19.24 -5.44
CA ASN A 190 5.97 18.08 -4.87
C ASN A 190 7.19 18.43 -4.00
N ASN A 191 7.38 19.71 -3.67
CA ASN A 191 8.48 20.22 -2.86
C ASN A 191 8.08 21.48 -2.09
N ALA A 192 7.03 21.37 -1.27
CA ALA A 192 6.40 22.50 -0.59
C ALA A 192 7.22 23.11 0.57
N TYR A 193 8.55 22.91 0.61
CA TYR A 193 9.43 23.30 1.71
C TYR A 193 9.39 24.80 2.05
N CYS A 194 9.17 25.67 1.06
CA CYS A 194 9.12 27.11 1.21
C CYS A 194 7.69 27.68 1.24
N GLN A 195 6.67 26.82 1.25
CA GLN A 195 5.26 27.20 1.18
C GLN A 195 4.64 27.28 2.58
N ASP A 196 4.83 28.42 3.26
CA ASP A 196 4.12 28.71 4.53
C ASP A 196 2.70 29.25 4.26
N ASN A 197 1.89 28.44 3.55
CA ASN A 197 0.56 28.79 3.10
C ASN A 197 -0.28 27.49 2.90
N PRO A 198 -1.55 27.56 2.47
CA PRO A 198 -2.41 26.38 2.28
C PRO A 198 -1.89 25.33 1.28
N VAL A 199 -0.85 25.58 0.50
CA VAL A 199 -0.19 24.57 -0.34
C VAL A 199 0.65 23.64 0.54
N GLY A 200 1.44 24.21 1.48
CA GLY A 200 2.29 23.42 2.37
C GLY A 200 1.58 22.92 3.64
N TRP A 201 0.43 23.51 3.99
CA TRP A 201 -0.28 23.12 5.22
C TRP A 201 -1.19 21.92 4.99
N VAL A 202 -1.37 21.10 6.03
CA VAL A 202 -2.41 20.09 6.05
C VAL A 202 -3.77 20.76 6.24
N ASN A 203 -4.69 20.55 5.30
CA ASN A 203 -6.00 21.17 5.34
C ASN A 203 -6.97 20.43 6.28
N TRP A 204 -6.86 20.69 7.57
CA TRP A 204 -7.71 20.07 8.59
C TRP A 204 -9.21 20.36 8.44
N SER A 205 -9.60 21.39 7.67
CA SER A 205 -11.02 21.65 7.39
C SER A 205 -11.67 20.58 6.50
N GLN A 206 -10.88 19.79 5.79
CA GLN A 206 -11.37 18.67 4.99
C GLN A 206 -11.60 17.40 5.83
N TRP A 207 -10.94 17.29 6.97
CA TRP A 207 -11.12 16.15 7.85
C TRP A 207 -12.51 16.06 8.45
N LYS A 208 -13.11 14.88 8.40
CA LYS A 208 -14.38 14.55 9.06
C LYS A 208 -14.27 13.16 9.66
N GLU A 209 -14.82 13.00 10.86
CA GLU A 209 -14.80 11.71 11.56
C GLU A 209 -15.52 10.60 10.80
N ASP A 210 -16.55 10.96 10.04
CA ASP A 210 -17.36 10.05 9.22
C ASP A 210 -16.94 10.00 7.75
N ASP A 211 -15.77 10.56 7.38
CA ASP A 211 -15.27 10.49 6.01
C ASP A 211 -15.03 9.03 5.59
N PRO A 212 -15.57 8.60 4.44
CA PRO A 212 -15.45 7.21 4.00
C PRO A 212 -14.01 6.73 3.80
N LEU A 213 -13.07 7.59 3.39
CA LEU A 213 -11.67 7.21 3.25
C LEU A 213 -11.01 7.07 4.61
N TYR A 214 -11.25 8.01 5.52
CA TYR A 214 -10.71 7.97 6.89
C TYR A 214 -11.16 6.69 7.62
N LEU A 215 -12.45 6.37 7.57
CA LEU A 215 -12.98 5.15 8.15
C LEU A 215 -12.39 3.88 7.48
N TYR A 216 -12.22 3.91 6.16
CA TYR A 216 -11.60 2.82 5.43
C TYR A 216 -10.16 2.56 5.88
N VAL A 217 -9.35 3.62 6.03
CA VAL A 217 -7.96 3.51 6.50
C VAL A 217 -7.90 2.97 7.92
N GLN A 218 -8.76 3.45 8.83
CA GLN A 218 -8.87 2.93 10.19
C GLN A 218 -9.21 1.43 10.22
N GLN A 219 -10.18 1.01 9.42
CA GLN A 219 -10.59 -0.40 9.32
C GLN A 219 -9.46 -1.27 8.76
N LEU A 220 -8.73 -0.78 7.76
CA LEU A 220 -7.60 -1.51 7.17
C LEU A 220 -6.41 -1.62 8.15
N ILE A 221 -6.13 -0.58 8.94
CA ILE A 221 -5.15 -0.63 10.03
C ILE A 221 -5.57 -1.65 11.09
N ARG A 222 -6.84 -1.67 11.47
CA ARG A 222 -7.38 -2.67 12.42
C ARG A 222 -7.22 -4.07 11.84
N PHE A 223 -7.63 -4.28 10.59
CA PHE A 223 -7.48 -5.55 9.88
C PHE A 223 -6.03 -6.05 9.92
N ARG A 224 -5.06 -5.18 9.58
CA ARG A 224 -3.65 -5.53 9.67
C ARG A 224 -3.24 -5.97 11.08
N LYS A 225 -3.70 -5.27 12.13
CA LYS A 225 -3.40 -5.62 13.53
C LYS A 225 -3.99 -6.95 13.97
N GLU A 226 -5.17 -7.31 13.45
CA GLU A 226 -5.89 -8.54 13.75
C GLU A 226 -5.31 -9.76 13.00
N HIS A 227 -4.59 -9.54 11.89
CA HIS A 227 -4.03 -10.61 11.04
C HIS A 227 -2.50 -10.60 11.08
N ALA A 228 -1.91 -11.36 12.02
CA ALA A 228 -0.47 -11.38 12.26
C ALA A 228 0.36 -11.84 11.05
N CYS A 229 -0.22 -12.58 10.11
CA CYS A 229 0.45 -12.94 8.86
C CYS A 229 0.83 -11.74 7.98
N LEU A 230 0.21 -10.56 8.19
CA LEU A 230 0.50 -9.32 7.45
C LEU A 230 1.64 -8.48 8.05
N HIS A 231 2.10 -8.79 9.28
CA HIS A 231 3.10 -7.97 9.97
C HIS A 231 4.10 -8.82 10.76
N GLN A 232 4.73 -9.78 10.10
CA GLN A 232 5.72 -10.66 10.72
C GLN A 232 7.03 -9.92 10.98
N LYS A 233 7.69 -10.27 12.10
CA LYS A 233 8.98 -9.66 12.48
C LYS A 233 10.12 -10.03 11.55
N GLU A 234 10.09 -11.26 11.01
CA GLU A 234 11.13 -11.76 10.13
C GLU A 234 10.70 -11.72 8.67
N GLU A 235 11.67 -11.53 7.79
CA GLU A 235 11.42 -11.60 6.35
C GLU A 235 10.88 -12.97 5.93
N LEU A 236 9.85 -12.96 5.07
CA LEU A 236 9.23 -14.15 4.54
C LEU A 236 10.14 -14.82 3.49
N ARG A 237 10.23 -16.15 3.52
CA ARG A 237 11.17 -16.91 2.69
C ARG A 237 10.53 -17.83 1.66
N GLY A 238 9.21 -17.95 1.67
CA GLY A 238 8.49 -18.91 0.81
C GLY A 238 8.64 -20.35 1.28
N ILE A 239 8.82 -20.58 2.58
CA ILE A 239 8.95 -21.91 3.19
C ILE A 239 7.92 -22.10 4.30
N ASP A 240 7.55 -23.35 4.59
CA ASP A 240 6.70 -23.68 5.73
C ASP A 240 7.48 -23.64 7.02
N ARG A 241 7.38 -22.55 7.78
CA ARG A 241 8.06 -22.36 9.05
C ARG A 241 7.31 -22.92 10.25
N THR A 242 6.02 -23.17 10.08
CA THR A 242 5.13 -23.52 11.19
C THR A 242 4.61 -24.93 11.12
N SER A 243 5.01 -25.70 10.11
CA SER A 243 4.52 -27.05 9.81
C SER A 243 2.99 -27.09 9.62
N CYS A 244 2.42 -25.99 9.09
CA CYS A 244 1.02 -25.91 8.74
C CYS A 244 0.69 -26.49 7.35
N GLY A 245 1.69 -26.92 6.60
CA GLY A 245 1.57 -27.43 5.22
C GLY A 245 1.55 -26.33 4.15
N MET A 246 1.74 -25.04 4.54
CA MET A 246 1.74 -23.89 3.65
C MET A 246 3.02 -23.08 3.83
N PRO A 247 3.62 -22.55 2.74
CA PRO A 247 4.74 -21.61 2.85
C PRO A 247 4.27 -20.29 3.48
N ASP A 248 5.15 -19.60 4.19
CA ASP A 248 4.87 -18.30 4.83
C ASP A 248 4.43 -17.23 3.84
N VAL A 249 4.88 -17.31 2.58
CA VAL A 249 4.36 -16.53 1.45
C VAL A 249 4.36 -17.38 0.19
N SER A 250 3.34 -17.23 -0.64
CA SER A 250 3.27 -17.84 -1.98
C SER A 250 2.60 -16.92 -2.99
N TYR A 251 2.86 -17.17 -4.28
CA TYR A 251 2.44 -16.31 -5.38
C TYR A 251 1.59 -17.06 -6.38
N HIS A 252 0.52 -16.41 -6.85
CA HIS A 252 -0.55 -17.00 -7.63
C HIS A 252 -0.93 -16.10 -8.82
N GLY A 253 -1.66 -16.65 -9.76
CA GLY A 253 -2.22 -15.94 -10.90
C GLY A 253 -3.53 -16.58 -11.34
N GLU A 254 -3.71 -16.74 -12.65
CA GLU A 254 -4.83 -17.50 -13.23
C GLU A 254 -4.82 -18.98 -12.81
N ASN A 255 -3.64 -19.48 -12.45
CA ASN A 255 -3.46 -20.80 -11.83
C ASN A 255 -2.91 -20.61 -10.41
N ALA A 256 -3.44 -21.39 -9.46
CA ALA A 256 -2.90 -21.42 -8.11
C ALA A 256 -1.43 -21.88 -8.12
N TRP A 257 -0.59 -21.27 -7.27
CA TRP A 257 0.84 -21.56 -7.13
C TRP A 257 1.70 -21.17 -8.35
N GLN A 258 1.14 -20.41 -9.31
CA GLN A 258 1.83 -19.98 -10.52
C GLN A 258 1.57 -18.51 -10.78
N ALA A 259 2.47 -17.64 -10.30
CA ALA A 259 2.48 -16.25 -10.68
C ALA A 259 3.19 -16.08 -12.04
N LYS A 260 2.57 -15.33 -12.95
CA LYS A 260 3.20 -14.93 -14.22
C LYS A 260 3.95 -13.62 -13.99
N ALA A 261 5.28 -13.65 -14.12
CA ALA A 261 6.13 -12.47 -14.05
C ALA A 261 6.66 -12.08 -15.44
N GLU A 262 5.76 -12.06 -16.42
CA GLU A 262 6.02 -11.60 -17.78
C GLU A 262 6.01 -10.07 -17.83
N VAL A 263 6.63 -9.47 -18.85
CA VAL A 263 6.72 -8.01 -19.01
C VAL A 263 5.33 -7.35 -18.98
N ALA A 264 4.37 -7.94 -19.68
CA ALA A 264 3.00 -7.40 -19.75
C ALA A 264 2.13 -7.69 -18.52
N SER A 265 2.59 -8.52 -17.58
CA SER A 265 1.79 -8.88 -16.39
C SER A 265 1.64 -7.71 -15.44
N ARG A 266 0.39 -7.43 -15.02
CA ARG A 266 0.01 -6.38 -14.07
C ARG A 266 -0.91 -6.91 -12.97
N GLN A 267 -1.02 -8.22 -12.87
CA GLN A 267 -1.83 -8.92 -11.87
C GLN A 267 -0.97 -9.89 -11.06
N LEU A 268 -1.25 -9.98 -9.77
CA LEU A 268 -0.53 -10.83 -8.82
C LEU A 268 -1.46 -11.28 -7.71
N GLY A 269 -1.53 -12.58 -7.45
CA GLY A 269 -2.09 -13.16 -6.24
C GLY A 269 -0.97 -13.43 -5.23
N VAL A 270 -1.18 -13.05 -3.98
CA VAL A 270 -0.25 -13.33 -2.88
C VAL A 270 -1.01 -13.98 -1.75
N MET A 271 -0.52 -15.11 -1.25
CA MET A 271 -1.06 -15.73 -0.05
C MET A 271 -0.01 -15.66 1.06
N TYR A 272 -0.40 -15.11 2.19
CA TYR A 272 0.36 -15.18 3.43
C TYR A 272 -0.21 -16.28 4.30
N ALA A 273 0.67 -17.10 4.87
CA ALA A 273 0.27 -18.16 5.78
C ALA A 273 0.45 -17.75 7.23
N ALA A 274 -0.24 -18.50 8.08
CA ALA A 274 -0.33 -18.32 9.52
C ALA A 274 1.02 -18.21 10.21
N VAL A 275 1.01 -17.43 11.28
CA VAL A 275 2.05 -17.42 12.33
C VAL A 275 1.82 -18.60 13.26
N LYS A 276 2.85 -19.07 13.94
CA LYS A 276 2.79 -20.20 14.88
C LYS A 276 1.64 -20.04 15.89
N GLY A 277 0.72 -21.00 15.86
CA GLY A 277 -0.47 -21.02 16.72
C GLY A 277 -1.73 -20.43 16.10
N GLU A 278 -1.65 -19.84 14.91
CA GLU A 278 -2.78 -19.34 14.13
C GLU A 278 -2.92 -20.14 12.84
N ASP A 279 -4.12 -20.60 12.52
CA ASP A 279 -4.41 -21.38 11.30
C ASP A 279 -5.02 -20.51 10.19
N GLU A 280 -4.77 -19.20 10.18
CA GLU A 280 -5.39 -18.30 9.23
C GLU A 280 -4.48 -18.06 8.01
N LEU A 281 -5.10 -18.07 6.84
CA LEU A 281 -4.46 -17.67 5.59
C LEU A 281 -5.10 -16.37 5.12
N CYS A 282 -4.29 -15.46 4.60
CA CYS A 282 -4.75 -14.24 3.95
C CYS A 282 -4.34 -14.28 2.48
N PHE A 283 -5.30 -14.18 1.56
CA PHE A 283 -5.05 -14.12 0.12
C PHE A 283 -5.39 -12.74 -0.41
N LEU A 284 -4.47 -12.17 -1.17
CA LEU A 284 -4.55 -10.84 -1.74
C LEU A 284 -4.50 -10.97 -3.26
N ALA A 285 -5.53 -10.49 -3.94
CA ALA A 285 -5.55 -10.41 -5.40
C ALA A 285 -5.34 -8.95 -5.82
N TYR A 286 -4.25 -8.67 -6.52
CA TYR A 286 -3.90 -7.36 -7.05
C TYR A 286 -4.09 -7.36 -8.56
N ASN A 287 -5.04 -6.58 -9.07
CA ASN A 287 -5.25 -6.35 -10.50
C ASN A 287 -4.98 -4.87 -10.83
N MET A 288 -3.78 -4.55 -11.29
CA MET A 288 -3.45 -3.20 -11.78
C MET A 288 -3.60 -3.07 -13.31
N HIS A 289 -4.14 -4.10 -13.96
CA HIS A 289 -4.52 -4.05 -15.38
C HIS A 289 -5.81 -3.27 -15.58
N TRP A 290 -6.07 -2.81 -16.79
CA TRP A 290 -7.31 -2.11 -17.17
C TRP A 290 -8.46 -3.03 -17.59
N GLU A 291 -8.23 -4.34 -17.55
CA GLU A 291 -9.23 -5.38 -17.84
C GLU A 291 -9.52 -6.21 -16.58
N VAL A 292 -10.60 -6.96 -16.63
CA VAL A 292 -10.97 -7.93 -15.61
C VAL A 292 -10.05 -9.15 -15.69
N HIS A 293 -9.55 -9.61 -14.55
CA HIS A 293 -8.71 -10.79 -14.45
C HIS A 293 -9.24 -11.79 -13.42
N LYS A 294 -9.00 -13.08 -13.69
CA LYS A 294 -9.30 -14.17 -12.77
C LYS A 294 -8.06 -14.57 -11.99
N PHE A 295 -8.28 -14.89 -10.73
CA PHE A 295 -7.25 -15.42 -9.83
C PHE A 295 -7.71 -16.75 -9.27
N ALA A 296 -6.92 -17.80 -9.49
CA ALA A 296 -7.18 -19.09 -8.86
C ALA A 296 -6.81 -19.04 -7.37
N LEU A 297 -7.73 -19.48 -6.53
CA LEU A 297 -7.53 -19.58 -5.11
C LEU A 297 -6.91 -20.93 -4.77
N PRO A 298 -5.83 -20.97 -3.96
CA PRO A 298 -5.36 -22.23 -3.39
C PRO A 298 -6.41 -22.83 -2.48
N SER A 299 -6.31 -24.12 -2.19
CA SER A 299 -7.23 -24.78 -1.27
C SER A 299 -7.19 -24.07 0.10
N ALA A 300 -8.35 -23.68 0.61
CA ALA A 300 -8.47 -23.12 1.96
C ALA A 300 -8.10 -24.11 3.08
N GLY A 301 -7.94 -25.39 2.75
CA GLY A 301 -7.71 -26.48 3.70
C GLY A 301 -8.99 -27.25 4.05
N LYS A 302 -8.82 -28.42 4.68
CA LYS A 302 -9.96 -29.29 5.04
C LYS A 302 -10.87 -28.63 6.09
N GLY A 303 -12.16 -28.52 5.78
CA GLY A 303 -13.15 -27.90 6.67
C GLY A 303 -13.02 -26.39 6.80
N ARG A 304 -12.40 -25.74 5.80
CA ARG A 304 -12.24 -24.28 5.74
C ARG A 304 -12.79 -23.74 4.42
N GLU A 305 -13.08 -22.45 4.39
CA GLU A 305 -13.61 -21.73 3.24
C GLU A 305 -12.97 -20.35 3.11
N TRP A 306 -12.94 -19.83 1.89
CA TRP A 306 -12.54 -18.45 1.60
C TRP A 306 -13.69 -17.49 1.80
N LEU A 307 -13.39 -16.37 2.46
CA LEU A 307 -14.30 -15.26 2.69
C LEU A 307 -13.69 -13.99 2.14
N LEU A 308 -14.48 -13.18 1.46
CA LEU A 308 -14.07 -11.83 1.06
C LEU A 308 -14.13 -10.90 2.26
N ALA A 309 -13.02 -10.31 2.64
CA ALA A 309 -12.90 -9.34 3.73
C ALA A 309 -12.96 -7.89 3.22
N ALA A 310 -12.40 -7.63 2.06
CA ALA A 310 -12.39 -6.30 1.46
C ALA A 310 -12.22 -6.36 -0.06
N ASP A 311 -12.71 -5.35 -0.76
CA ASP A 311 -12.31 -5.02 -2.13
C ASP A 311 -12.25 -3.49 -2.34
N THR A 312 -11.63 -3.05 -3.45
CA THR A 312 -11.46 -1.62 -3.73
C THR A 312 -12.78 -0.85 -3.84
N GLU A 313 -13.83 -1.47 -4.39
CA GLU A 313 -15.12 -0.78 -4.62
C GLU A 313 -15.94 -0.68 -3.34
N GLN A 314 -16.13 -1.82 -2.66
CA GLN A 314 -16.94 -1.91 -1.44
C GLN A 314 -16.20 -1.40 -0.20
N GLY A 315 -14.85 -1.41 -0.23
CA GLY A 315 -14.04 -1.14 0.94
C GLY A 315 -13.93 -2.35 1.87
N MET A 316 -13.71 -2.11 3.15
CA MET A 316 -13.72 -3.14 4.18
C MET A 316 -15.17 -3.58 4.46
N LEU A 317 -15.41 -4.88 4.45
CA LEU A 317 -16.72 -5.42 4.79
C LEU A 317 -16.88 -5.50 6.32
N THR A 318 -18.04 -5.13 6.84
CA THR A 318 -18.35 -5.22 8.28
C THR A 318 -18.23 -6.66 8.79
N GLU A 319 -18.61 -7.62 7.95
CA GLU A 319 -18.41 -9.04 8.16
C GLU A 319 -17.89 -9.65 6.85
N ALA A 320 -16.84 -10.46 6.94
CA ALA A 320 -16.31 -11.15 5.78
C ALA A 320 -17.36 -12.06 5.14
N GLY A 321 -17.59 -11.86 3.86
CA GLY A 321 -18.64 -12.55 3.11
C GLY A 321 -18.14 -13.85 2.48
N ARG A 322 -18.96 -14.92 2.58
CA ARG A 322 -18.64 -16.20 1.93
C ARG A 322 -18.57 -16.05 0.43
N MET A 323 -17.49 -16.56 -0.19
CA MET A 323 -17.37 -16.62 -1.63
C MET A 323 -18.31 -17.69 -2.23
N GLU A 324 -18.99 -17.39 -3.35
CA GLU A 324 -19.77 -18.41 -4.09
C GLU A 324 -18.84 -19.45 -4.70
N ASP A 325 -17.76 -18.99 -5.36
CA ASP A 325 -16.71 -19.85 -5.88
C ASP A 325 -15.52 -19.88 -4.92
N GLN A 326 -15.17 -21.05 -4.46
CA GLN A 326 -14.07 -21.29 -3.55
C GLN A 326 -12.75 -21.60 -4.28
N LYS A 327 -12.76 -21.58 -5.61
CA LYS A 327 -11.60 -21.93 -6.45
C LYS A 327 -11.04 -20.75 -7.20
N GLU A 328 -11.85 -19.74 -7.49
CA GLU A 328 -11.43 -18.55 -8.21
C GLU A 328 -12.16 -17.29 -7.75
N ILE A 329 -11.50 -16.16 -7.93
CA ILE A 329 -12.11 -14.82 -7.82
C ILE A 329 -11.88 -14.06 -9.11
N GLU A 330 -12.94 -13.41 -9.61
CA GLU A 330 -12.86 -12.47 -10.72
C GLU A 330 -12.78 -11.05 -10.19
N LEU A 331 -11.75 -10.30 -10.59
CA LEU A 331 -11.45 -8.98 -10.06
C LEU A 331 -11.45 -7.94 -11.18
N GLY A 332 -12.20 -6.87 -10.98
CA GLY A 332 -12.32 -5.75 -11.92
C GLY A 332 -10.99 -5.04 -12.18
N ALA A 333 -10.99 -4.19 -13.22
CA ALA A 333 -9.84 -3.37 -13.57
C ALA A 333 -9.41 -2.47 -12.41
N ARG A 334 -8.10 -2.30 -12.22
CA ARG A 334 -7.54 -1.37 -11.21
C ARG A 334 -8.11 -1.58 -9.80
N SER A 335 -8.20 -2.84 -9.38
CA SER A 335 -8.75 -3.19 -8.07
C SER A 335 -7.94 -4.25 -7.33
N ILE A 336 -8.15 -4.29 -6.02
CA ILE A 336 -7.52 -5.24 -5.10
C ILE A 336 -8.64 -5.89 -4.29
N ALA A 337 -8.48 -7.18 -3.97
CA ALA A 337 -9.35 -7.89 -3.03
C ALA A 337 -8.52 -8.58 -1.95
N ILE A 338 -9.08 -8.62 -0.74
CA ILE A 338 -8.51 -9.32 0.42
C ILE A 338 -9.46 -10.43 0.83
N LEU A 339 -8.96 -11.65 0.87
CA LEU A 339 -9.68 -12.83 1.32
C LEU A 339 -8.99 -13.42 2.54
N ILE A 340 -9.78 -13.95 3.46
CA ILE A 340 -9.32 -14.73 4.61
C ILE A 340 -9.93 -16.12 4.58
N ASN A 341 -9.22 -17.12 5.09
CA ASN A 341 -9.80 -18.44 5.25
C ASN A 341 -10.34 -18.61 6.68
N ARG A 342 -11.49 -19.25 6.83
CA ARG A 342 -12.11 -19.55 8.13
C ARG A 342 -12.58 -20.99 8.22
N LYS A 343 -12.58 -21.57 9.42
CA LYS A 343 -13.22 -22.86 9.69
C LYS A 343 -14.71 -22.78 9.40
N ILE A 344 -15.26 -23.75 8.69
CA ILE A 344 -16.69 -23.84 8.44
C ILE A 344 -17.37 -24.15 9.78
N SER A 345 -18.06 -23.16 10.34
CA SER A 345 -18.88 -23.35 11.53
C SER A 345 -20.22 -23.97 11.12
N GLY A 346 -20.64 -25.05 11.78
CA GLY A 346 -21.84 -25.81 11.42
C GLY A 346 -23.19 -25.07 11.55
N MET A 347 -23.18 -23.76 11.83
CA MET A 347 -24.39 -22.94 11.99
C MET A 347 -24.06 -21.46 11.73
N THR A 348 -24.02 -21.07 10.49
CA THR A 348 -24.48 -19.72 10.06
C THR A 348 -24.41 -19.68 8.54
N ALA A 349 -25.56 -19.59 7.90
CA ALA A 349 -25.64 -19.18 6.49
C ALA A 349 -25.19 -17.71 6.39
N GLY A 350 -23.89 -17.50 6.32
CA GLY A 350 -23.32 -16.18 6.07
C GLY A 350 -23.82 -15.64 4.73
N LYS A 351 -23.95 -14.32 4.63
CA LYS A 351 -24.39 -13.62 3.41
C LYS A 351 -23.44 -13.99 2.25
N ILE A 352 -23.99 -14.59 1.17
CA ILE A 352 -23.21 -14.96 -0.01
C ILE A 352 -22.91 -13.69 -0.82
N VAL A 353 -21.62 -13.38 -1.04
CA VAL A 353 -21.15 -12.12 -1.65
C VAL A 353 -20.83 -12.24 -3.15
N GLY A 354 -20.76 -13.45 -3.71
CA GLY A 354 -20.31 -13.69 -5.09
C GLY A 354 -21.16 -13.05 -6.21
N LYS A 355 -22.46 -12.81 -5.98
CA LYS A 355 -23.33 -12.15 -6.98
C LYS A 355 -23.16 -10.65 -7.07
N ALA A 356 -22.62 -9.99 -6.04
CA ALA A 356 -22.45 -8.54 -6.02
C ALA A 356 -21.29 -8.11 -6.94
N VAL A 357 -20.17 -8.83 -6.96
CA VAL A 357 -19.03 -8.55 -7.85
C VAL A 357 -19.44 -8.75 -9.33
N ARG A 358 -20.17 -9.84 -9.65
CA ARG A 358 -20.69 -10.07 -11.02
C ARG A 358 -21.70 -9.01 -11.48
N LYS A 359 -22.64 -8.60 -10.63
CA LYS A 359 -23.63 -7.56 -10.99
C LYS A 359 -22.99 -6.19 -11.22
N THR A 360 -21.95 -5.86 -10.48
CA THR A 360 -21.24 -4.58 -10.63
C THR A 360 -20.43 -4.57 -11.94
N VAL A 361 -19.82 -5.69 -12.32
CA VAL A 361 -19.13 -5.83 -13.62
C VAL A 361 -20.11 -5.79 -14.79
N GLU A 362 -21.23 -6.53 -14.72
CA GLU A 362 -22.26 -6.49 -15.78
C GLU A 362 -22.93 -5.11 -15.94
N ASN A 363 -23.16 -4.40 -14.85
CA ASN A 363 -23.70 -3.04 -14.89
C ASN A 363 -22.66 -2.01 -15.37
N LYS A 364 -21.36 -2.24 -15.10
CA LYS A 364 -20.26 -1.41 -15.63
C LYS A 364 -20.13 -1.56 -17.15
N VAL A 365 -20.08 -2.80 -17.65
CA VAL A 365 -19.99 -3.08 -19.09
C VAL A 365 -21.19 -2.48 -19.84
N LYS A 366 -22.40 -2.56 -19.28
CA LYS A 366 -23.60 -1.94 -19.87
C LYS A 366 -23.62 -0.40 -19.73
N GLY A 367 -22.96 0.16 -18.71
CA GLY A 367 -22.82 1.62 -18.52
C GLY A 367 -21.78 2.21 -19.47
N GLU A 368 -20.66 1.53 -19.65
CA GLU A 368 -19.58 1.95 -20.53
C GLU A 368 -19.96 1.86 -22.00
N MET A 369 -20.74 0.86 -22.43
CA MET A 369 -21.28 0.76 -23.80
C MET A 369 -22.30 1.86 -24.17
N LYS A 370 -22.82 2.61 -23.19
CA LYS A 370 -23.70 3.77 -23.46
C LYS A 370 -22.95 5.10 -23.53
N ASP A 371 -21.73 5.19 -22.99
CA ASP A 371 -20.91 6.41 -23.02
C ASP A 371 -19.89 6.43 -24.19
N GLU A 372 -19.66 5.30 -24.88
CA GLU A 372 -18.76 5.22 -26.04
C GLU A 372 -19.32 5.86 -27.34
N SER A 373 -20.46 6.52 -27.29
CA SER A 373 -20.96 7.29 -28.43
C SER A 373 -20.39 8.71 -28.57
N ASP A 374 -19.38 9.07 -27.75
CA ASP A 374 -18.67 10.34 -27.82
C ASP A 374 -17.38 10.18 -28.66
N PRO A 375 -17.26 10.84 -29.85
CA PRO A 375 -16.15 10.61 -30.80
C PRO A 375 -14.75 11.02 -30.33
N ALA A 376 -14.62 11.57 -29.12
CA ALA A 376 -13.32 12.07 -28.59
C ALA A 376 -12.42 10.99 -27.98
N PHE A 377 -12.85 9.72 -27.93
CA PHE A 377 -12.13 8.68 -27.16
C PHE A 377 -11.20 7.79 -28.01
N SER A 378 -11.20 7.93 -29.36
CA SER A 378 -10.51 6.94 -30.23
C SER A 378 -9.05 7.28 -30.56
N ASP A 379 -8.52 8.47 -30.28
CA ASP A 379 -7.24 8.90 -30.85
C ASP A 379 -6.02 8.95 -29.88
N HIS A 380 -6.17 8.57 -28.60
CA HIS A 380 -5.07 8.68 -27.63
C HIS A 380 -4.46 7.34 -27.16
N TYR A 381 -4.79 6.21 -27.76
CA TYR A 381 -4.26 4.89 -27.34
C TYR A 381 -3.43 4.17 -28.42
N LYS A 382 -2.92 4.91 -29.43
CA LYS A 382 -1.92 4.37 -30.40
C LYS A 382 -0.69 5.27 -30.43
N ALA A 383 0.17 5.15 -29.43
CA ALA A 383 1.58 5.47 -29.50
C ALA A 383 2.29 4.88 -28.28
#